data_ebf31b74e54fb94361a3558243e5d52f
#
_entry.id   ebf31b74e54fb94361a3558243e5d52f
#
_cell.length_a   1.000
_cell.length_b   1.000
_cell.length_c   1.000
_cell.angle_alpha   90.00
_cell.angle_beta   90.00
_cell.angle_gamma   90.00
#
_symmetry.space_group_name_H-M   'P 1'
#
loop_
_entity.id
_entity.type
_entity.pdbx_description
1 polymer ?
#
loop_
_entity_poly.entity_id
_entity_poly.type
_entity_poly.pdbx_seq_one_letter_code
_entity_poly.pdbx_strand_id
1 'polypeptide(L)'
;GDIFDSGGSKWQAAGVTAAIAANATWNQLVDEYLGAPCDLEVFTFGNPWQELNFGGTSFNGTVESLPGQSNPHIGGGAITNLADYAKLLQVHLNGGFCGDQQVLSQAALDRMRVDRGGVVSINPTPYGMGWWISSDNPGVYDDPGAFGAISFIDVERGIGGYVAIDDYSRDDAGAPVALVRKTIIPLIQAVIDGR
;
A
#
# COMPACT_ATOMS: atom_id res chain seq x y z
N GLY A 1 19.89 12.26 -4.52
CA GLY A 1 19.17 12.40 -5.78
C GLY A 1 18.45 13.72 -5.87
N ASP A 2 18.42 14.25 -7.07
CA ASP A 2 17.88 15.59 -7.34
C ASP A 2 16.41 15.54 -7.80
N ILE A 3 15.84 14.34 -7.92
CA ILE A 3 14.46 14.12 -8.37
C ILE A 3 13.80 13.06 -7.50
N PHE A 4 12.63 13.38 -6.98
CA PHE A 4 11.74 12.41 -6.36
C PHE A 4 10.94 11.69 -7.45
N ASP A 5 10.85 10.36 -7.33
CA ASP A 5 10.04 9.52 -8.18
C ASP A 5 9.62 8.28 -7.38
N SER A 6 8.32 8.08 -7.20
CA SER A 6 7.72 6.92 -6.53
C SER A 6 7.57 5.68 -7.42
N GLY A 7 8.21 5.69 -8.59
CA GLY A 7 8.03 4.65 -9.61
C GLY A 7 8.32 3.22 -9.17
N GLY A 8 7.55 2.28 -9.72
CA GLY A 8 7.57 0.86 -9.37
C GLY A 8 8.94 0.17 -9.51
N SER A 9 9.81 0.64 -10.40
CA SER A 9 11.17 0.09 -10.56
C SER A 9 12.04 0.18 -9.31
N LYS A 10 11.81 1.17 -8.46
CA LYS A 10 12.57 1.33 -7.20
C LYS A 10 12.09 0.34 -6.15
N TRP A 11 10.80 0.10 -6.07
CA TRP A 11 10.23 -0.94 -5.24
C TRP A 11 10.69 -2.31 -5.69
N GLN A 12 10.73 -2.55 -7.01
CA GLN A 12 11.24 -3.80 -7.57
C GLN A 12 12.70 -4.04 -7.17
N ALA A 13 13.56 -3.03 -7.33
CA ALA A 13 14.97 -3.13 -6.93
C ALA A 13 15.14 -3.39 -5.44
N ALA A 14 14.37 -2.72 -4.58
CA ALA A 14 14.41 -2.91 -3.14
C ALA A 14 13.97 -4.32 -2.74
N GLY A 15 12.87 -4.82 -3.29
CA GLY A 15 12.36 -6.14 -2.97
C GLY A 15 13.25 -7.27 -3.48
N VAL A 16 13.80 -7.15 -4.70
CA VAL A 16 14.78 -8.12 -5.22
C VAL A 16 16.04 -8.14 -4.34
N THR A 17 16.51 -6.97 -3.90
CA THR A 17 17.65 -6.88 -2.98
C THR A 17 17.36 -7.59 -1.65
N ALA A 18 16.17 -7.38 -1.08
CA ALA A 18 15.76 -8.06 0.14
C ALA A 18 15.69 -9.57 -0.04
N ALA A 19 15.11 -10.05 -1.15
CA ALA A 19 15.00 -11.46 -1.48
C ALA A 19 16.38 -12.13 -1.62
N ILE A 20 17.32 -11.47 -2.30
CA ILE A 20 18.70 -11.96 -2.43
C ILE A 20 19.39 -11.99 -1.06
N ALA A 21 19.29 -10.94 -0.26
CA ALA A 21 19.93 -10.84 1.04
C ALA A 21 19.44 -11.90 2.02
N ALA A 22 18.16 -12.26 1.94
CA ALA A 22 17.54 -13.28 2.76
C ALA A 22 17.67 -14.70 2.19
N ASN A 23 18.15 -14.85 0.95
CA ASN A 23 18.14 -16.12 0.21
C ASN A 23 16.75 -16.76 0.18
N ALA A 24 15.72 -15.95 -0.05
CA ALA A 24 14.32 -16.37 -0.07
C ALA A 24 13.61 -15.68 -1.24
N THR A 25 12.46 -16.20 -1.66
CA THR A 25 11.59 -15.50 -2.62
C THR A 25 10.87 -14.34 -1.93
N TRP A 26 10.40 -13.37 -2.71
CA TRP A 26 9.61 -12.27 -2.16
C TRP A 26 8.37 -12.75 -1.41
N ASN A 27 7.63 -13.72 -1.97
CA ASN A 27 6.45 -14.28 -1.31
C ASN A 27 6.79 -15.01 0.00
N GLN A 28 7.94 -15.72 0.07
CA GLN A 28 8.40 -16.32 1.33
C GLN A 28 8.69 -15.28 2.39
N LEU A 29 9.33 -14.16 2.03
CA LEU A 29 9.55 -13.04 2.96
C LEU A 29 8.24 -12.42 3.43
N VAL A 30 7.33 -12.17 2.50
CA VAL A 30 6.01 -11.59 2.85
C VAL A 30 5.24 -12.52 3.78
N ASP A 31 5.26 -13.83 3.52
CA ASP A 31 4.59 -14.81 4.37
C ASP A 31 5.24 -14.89 5.77
N GLU A 32 6.57 -14.97 5.82
CA GLU A 32 7.32 -15.04 7.08
C GLU A 32 7.13 -13.82 7.98
N TYR A 33 7.17 -12.60 7.39
CA TYR A 33 7.18 -11.37 8.17
C TYR A 33 5.81 -10.72 8.34
N LEU A 34 4.83 -11.06 7.52
CA LEU A 34 3.47 -10.51 7.57
C LEU A 34 2.39 -11.58 7.51
N GLY A 35 2.46 -12.50 6.55
CA GLY A 35 1.42 -13.48 6.29
C GLY A 35 1.10 -14.32 7.51
N ALA A 36 2.06 -15.10 7.97
CA ALA A 36 1.89 -15.98 9.12
C ALA A 36 1.68 -15.22 10.44
N PRO A 37 2.46 -14.15 10.76
CA PRO A 37 2.24 -13.40 11.99
C PRO A 37 0.87 -12.70 12.07
N CYS A 38 0.32 -12.24 10.93
CA CYS A 38 -0.97 -11.54 10.87
C CYS A 38 -2.13 -12.46 10.51
N ASP A 39 -1.89 -13.76 10.38
CA ASP A 39 -2.92 -14.73 9.96
C ASP A 39 -3.65 -14.26 8.69
N LEU A 40 -2.85 -13.92 7.65
CA LEU A 40 -3.37 -13.50 6.36
C LEU A 40 -3.70 -14.74 5.52
N GLU A 41 -4.94 -14.84 5.06
CA GLU A 41 -5.40 -15.95 4.23
C GLU A 41 -5.05 -15.75 2.75
N VAL A 42 -5.17 -14.51 2.28
CA VAL A 42 -4.93 -14.13 0.88
C VAL A 42 -4.06 -12.89 0.82
N PHE A 43 -2.75 -13.08 0.84
CA PHE A 43 -1.80 -11.99 0.62
C PHE A 43 -0.58 -12.50 -0.13
N THR A 44 -0.52 -12.30 -1.43
CA THR A 44 0.54 -12.82 -2.29
C THR A 44 0.86 -11.86 -3.41
N PHE A 45 2.05 -12.03 -3.98
CA PHE A 45 2.52 -11.29 -5.15
C PHE A 45 2.63 -12.24 -6.34
N GLY A 46 1.48 -12.62 -6.90
CA GLY A 46 1.41 -13.53 -8.03
C GLY A 46 1.47 -12.84 -9.39
N ASN A 47 1.28 -11.53 -9.48
CA ASN A 47 1.38 -10.79 -10.73
C ASN A 47 2.84 -10.60 -11.14
N PRO A 48 3.21 -10.93 -12.39
CA PRO A 48 4.57 -10.76 -12.87
C PRO A 48 4.92 -9.29 -13.10
N TRP A 49 6.18 -8.93 -12.90
CA TRP A 49 6.67 -7.57 -13.11
C TRP A 49 6.39 -6.99 -14.50
N GLN A 50 6.50 -7.82 -15.54
CA GLN A 50 6.39 -7.35 -16.92
C GLN A 50 5.04 -7.62 -17.59
N GLU A 51 4.19 -8.40 -16.97
CA GLU A 51 2.95 -8.91 -17.57
C GLU A 51 1.69 -8.38 -16.88
N LEU A 52 1.81 -7.32 -16.13
CA LEU A 52 0.64 -6.63 -15.59
C LEU A 52 -0.23 -6.17 -16.75
N ASN A 53 -1.24 -6.96 -17.04
CA ASN A 53 -2.21 -6.62 -18.05
C ASN A 53 -3.22 -5.64 -17.47
N PHE A 54 -2.88 -4.38 -17.50
CA PHE A 54 -3.79 -3.29 -17.13
C PHE A 54 -4.91 -3.08 -18.16
N GLY A 55 -5.06 -3.98 -19.12
CA GLY A 55 -6.03 -3.89 -20.20
C GLY A 55 -7.46 -4.34 -19.87
N GLY A 56 -7.83 -4.44 -18.60
CA GLY A 56 -9.25 -4.57 -18.23
C GLY A 56 -9.85 -5.97 -18.35
N THR A 57 -9.07 -7.02 -18.37
CA THR A 57 -9.61 -8.37 -18.24
C THR A 57 -9.64 -8.78 -16.77
N SER A 58 -10.84 -9.07 -16.26
CA SER A 58 -10.99 -9.68 -14.94
C SER A 58 -10.17 -10.97 -14.87
N PHE A 59 -9.39 -11.13 -13.81
CA PHE A 59 -8.72 -12.38 -13.52
C PHE A 59 -9.76 -13.41 -13.07
N ASN A 60 -9.94 -14.46 -13.85
CA ASN A 60 -10.92 -15.53 -13.59
C ASN A 60 -10.27 -16.84 -13.11
N GLY A 61 -8.99 -16.83 -12.80
CA GLY A 61 -8.25 -17.98 -12.29
C GLY A 61 -8.17 -18.02 -10.77
N THR A 62 -7.48 -19.03 -10.24
CA THR A 62 -7.09 -19.05 -8.83
C THR A 62 -5.78 -18.29 -8.64
N VAL A 63 -5.52 -17.82 -7.41
CA VAL A 63 -4.28 -17.10 -7.07
C VAL A 63 -3.04 -17.94 -7.42
N GLU A 64 -3.11 -19.25 -7.24
CA GLU A 64 -2.03 -20.20 -7.53
C GLU A 64 -1.74 -20.33 -9.03
N SER A 65 -2.69 -19.97 -9.88
CA SER A 65 -2.53 -20.04 -11.33
C SER A 65 -1.81 -18.84 -11.94
N LEU A 66 -1.50 -17.81 -11.14
CA LEU A 66 -0.80 -16.63 -11.61
C LEU A 66 0.67 -16.91 -11.93
N PRO A 67 1.19 -16.42 -13.07
CA PRO A 67 2.52 -16.77 -13.55
C PRO A 67 3.68 -16.01 -12.89
N GLY A 68 3.40 -15.04 -12.00
CA GLY A 68 4.37 -14.07 -11.53
C GLY A 68 5.23 -14.46 -10.33
N GLN A 69 5.18 -15.70 -9.86
CA GLN A 69 5.87 -16.10 -8.62
C GLN A 69 7.40 -15.99 -8.68
N SER A 70 8.01 -16.17 -9.85
CA SER A 70 9.46 -16.08 -10.02
C SER A 70 9.98 -14.65 -10.16
N ASN A 71 9.15 -13.73 -10.59
CA ASN A 71 9.48 -12.31 -10.73
C ASN A 71 8.23 -11.45 -10.50
N PRO A 72 7.74 -11.38 -9.26
CA PRO A 72 6.51 -10.68 -8.93
C PRO A 72 6.66 -9.18 -9.05
N HIS A 73 5.58 -8.49 -9.41
CA HIS A 73 5.52 -7.03 -9.41
C HIS A 73 5.40 -6.51 -7.97
N ILE A 74 6.51 -6.14 -7.36
CA ILE A 74 6.58 -5.78 -5.94
C ILE A 74 5.87 -4.45 -5.66
N GLY A 75 5.98 -3.48 -6.56
CA GLY A 75 5.41 -2.13 -6.37
C GLY A 75 3.90 -2.01 -6.58
N GLY A 76 3.21 -3.07 -7.01
CA GLY A 76 1.78 -2.95 -7.30
C GLY A 76 1.08 -4.27 -7.64
N GLY A 77 1.79 -5.41 -7.49
CA GLY A 77 1.28 -6.72 -7.86
C GLY A 77 0.70 -7.53 -6.70
N ALA A 78 0.48 -6.93 -5.54
CA ALA A 78 -0.14 -7.61 -4.41
C ALA A 78 -1.57 -8.03 -4.74
N ILE A 79 -1.93 -9.24 -4.34
CA ILE A 79 -3.29 -9.78 -4.40
C ILE A 79 -3.71 -10.07 -2.98
N THR A 80 -4.85 -9.54 -2.60
CA THR A 80 -5.37 -9.68 -1.25
C THR A 80 -6.91 -9.57 -1.26
N ASN A 81 -7.52 -9.91 -0.14
CA ASN A 81 -8.92 -9.61 0.14
C ASN A 81 -9.05 -8.42 1.10
N LEU A 82 -10.28 -7.91 1.25
CA LEU A 82 -10.53 -6.75 2.10
C LEU A 82 -10.20 -7.01 3.57
N ALA A 83 -10.48 -8.21 4.08
CA ALA A 83 -10.26 -8.55 5.48
C ALA A 83 -8.77 -8.58 5.83
N ASP A 84 -7.95 -9.19 4.97
CA ASP A 84 -6.51 -9.25 5.17
C ASP A 84 -5.84 -7.89 5.00
N TYR A 85 -6.30 -7.10 4.01
CA TYR A 85 -5.77 -5.74 3.87
C TYR A 85 -6.11 -4.87 5.08
N ALA A 86 -7.29 -5.04 5.70
CA ALA A 86 -7.63 -4.36 6.94
C ALA A 86 -6.69 -4.73 8.10
N LYS A 87 -6.24 -5.99 8.20
CA LYS A 87 -5.22 -6.40 9.18
C LYS A 87 -3.91 -5.65 8.97
N LEU A 88 -3.48 -5.46 7.70
CA LEU A 88 -2.27 -4.69 7.40
C LEU A 88 -2.40 -3.20 7.79
N LEU A 89 -3.56 -2.58 7.57
CA LEU A 89 -3.80 -1.22 8.03
C LEU A 89 -3.75 -1.14 9.56
N GLN A 90 -4.29 -2.16 10.26
CA GLN A 90 -4.22 -2.24 11.72
C GLN A 90 -2.78 -2.33 12.24
N VAL A 91 -1.86 -3.00 11.55
CA VAL A 91 -0.42 -2.98 11.92
C VAL A 91 0.09 -1.56 12.06
N HIS A 92 -0.27 -0.69 11.11
CA HIS A 92 0.14 0.71 11.14
C HIS A 92 -0.52 1.51 12.27
N LEU A 93 -1.73 1.15 12.67
CA LEU A 93 -2.49 1.84 13.73
C LEU A 93 -2.18 1.30 15.14
N ASN A 94 -1.79 0.04 15.24
CA ASN A 94 -1.54 -0.65 16.50
C ASN A 94 -0.04 -0.74 16.87
N GLY A 95 0.77 0.25 16.49
CA GLY A 95 2.18 0.28 16.88
C GLY A 95 3.03 -0.84 16.28
N GLY A 96 2.60 -1.42 15.16
CA GLY A 96 3.31 -2.46 14.46
C GLY A 96 2.93 -3.90 14.87
N PHE A 97 1.81 -4.06 15.57
CA PHE A 97 1.37 -5.36 16.06
C PHE A 97 0.27 -5.98 15.20
N CYS A 98 0.37 -7.29 14.97
CA CYS A 98 -0.71 -8.18 14.57
C CYS A 98 -1.05 -9.06 15.78
N GLY A 99 -2.21 -8.84 16.41
CA GLY A 99 -2.49 -9.49 17.68
C GLY A 99 -1.37 -9.24 18.70
N ASP A 100 -0.74 -10.30 19.18
CA ASP A 100 0.35 -10.23 20.15
C ASP A 100 1.75 -10.21 19.49
N GLN A 101 1.84 -10.33 18.17
CA GLN A 101 3.12 -10.37 17.46
C GLN A 101 3.46 -8.98 16.90
N GLN A 102 4.63 -8.46 17.25
CA GLN A 102 5.15 -7.23 16.67
C GLN A 102 5.87 -7.54 15.36
N VAL A 103 5.29 -7.12 14.24
CA VAL A 103 5.85 -7.30 12.88
C VAL A 103 6.62 -6.07 12.39
N LEU A 104 6.30 -4.89 12.93
CA LEU A 104 7.05 -3.64 12.68
C LEU A 104 7.33 -2.95 14.01
N SER A 105 8.53 -2.40 14.18
CA SER A 105 8.80 -1.56 15.34
C SER A 105 8.16 -0.18 15.18
N GLN A 106 7.82 0.49 16.29
CA GLN A 106 7.36 1.89 16.25
C GLN A 106 8.33 2.79 15.49
N ALA A 107 9.63 2.61 15.70
CA ALA A 107 10.66 3.36 14.99
C ALA A 107 10.66 3.11 13.47
N ALA A 108 10.24 1.94 13.00
CA ALA A 108 10.05 1.66 11.58
C ALA A 108 8.81 2.40 11.04
N LEU A 109 7.69 2.35 11.76
CA LEU A 109 6.48 3.10 11.40
C LEU A 109 6.73 4.61 11.35
N ASP A 110 7.43 5.16 12.32
CA ASP A 110 7.79 6.59 12.36
C ASP A 110 8.64 6.97 11.15
N ARG A 111 9.63 6.14 10.79
CA ARG A 111 10.46 6.36 9.59
C ARG A 111 9.67 6.28 8.29
N MET A 112 8.64 5.43 8.21
CA MET A 112 7.78 5.32 7.02
C MET A 112 6.94 6.58 6.79
N ARG A 113 6.65 7.34 7.84
CA ARG A 113 5.79 8.52 7.83
C ARG A 113 6.53 9.85 7.68
N VAL A 114 7.86 9.83 7.63
CA VAL A 114 8.66 11.05 7.43
C VAL A 114 8.68 11.41 5.94
N ASP A 115 8.39 12.69 5.63
CA ASP A 115 8.51 13.20 4.27
C ASP A 115 9.96 13.07 3.77
N ARG A 116 10.11 12.38 2.66
CA ARG A 116 11.40 12.17 1.98
C ARG A 116 11.42 12.75 0.57
N GLY A 117 10.27 13.24 0.09
CA GLY A 117 10.09 13.78 -1.26
C GLY A 117 10.21 15.30 -1.34
N GLY A 118 10.02 15.99 -0.23
CA GLY A 118 9.69 17.43 -0.20
C GLY A 118 10.75 18.43 -0.67
N VAL A 119 12.00 18.01 -0.86
CA VAL A 119 13.08 18.97 -1.17
C VAL A 119 13.38 19.09 -2.66
N VAL A 120 12.93 18.14 -3.48
CA VAL A 120 13.43 17.97 -4.87
C VAL A 120 12.37 17.70 -5.92
N SER A 121 11.09 17.77 -5.57
CA SER A 121 10.01 17.46 -6.51
C SER A 121 9.46 18.70 -7.21
N ILE A 122 9.24 18.58 -8.51
CA ILE A 122 8.45 19.54 -9.30
C ILE A 122 6.98 19.54 -8.79
N ASN A 123 6.59 18.49 -8.08
CA ASN A 123 5.28 18.37 -7.44
C ASN A 123 5.52 18.07 -5.95
N PRO A 124 5.35 19.06 -5.07
CA PRO A 124 5.74 18.98 -3.66
C PRO A 124 4.77 18.18 -2.79
N THR A 125 4.16 17.13 -3.30
CA THR A 125 3.32 16.26 -2.47
C THR A 125 4.22 15.45 -1.54
N PRO A 126 4.12 15.61 -0.22
CA PRO A 126 4.96 14.91 0.74
C PRO A 126 4.79 13.39 0.62
N TYR A 127 5.90 12.67 0.64
CA TYR A 127 5.91 11.21 0.52
C TYR A 127 6.92 10.57 1.47
N GLY A 128 6.46 9.57 2.20
CA GLY A 128 7.29 8.76 3.08
C GLY A 128 7.80 7.48 2.40
N MET A 129 7.76 6.38 3.11
CA MET A 129 8.09 5.05 2.57
C MET A 129 6.78 4.27 2.36
N GLY A 130 6.23 4.34 1.14
CA GLY A 130 4.95 3.71 0.78
C GLY A 130 3.71 4.55 1.10
N TRP A 131 3.85 5.75 1.65
CA TRP A 131 2.73 6.59 2.04
C TRP A 131 2.84 8.00 1.46
N TRP A 132 1.81 8.48 0.80
CA TRP A 132 1.60 9.90 0.57
C TRP A 132 1.12 10.54 1.86
N ILE A 133 1.68 11.70 2.19
CA ILE A 133 1.40 12.41 3.43
C ILE A 133 0.44 13.55 3.12
N SER A 134 -0.71 13.59 3.77
CA SER A 134 -1.67 14.67 3.56
C SER A 134 -1.14 15.99 4.11
N SER A 135 -1.06 17.02 3.26
CA SER A 135 -0.75 18.39 3.70
C SER A 135 -1.93 19.07 4.39
N ASP A 136 -3.16 18.68 4.03
CA ASP A 136 -4.38 19.32 4.49
C ASP A 136 -4.96 18.67 5.75
N ASN A 137 -4.60 17.41 5.99
CA ASN A 137 -5.04 16.63 7.14
C ASN A 137 -3.83 16.00 7.86
N PRO A 138 -3.21 16.67 8.84
CA PRO A 138 -2.14 16.09 9.63
C PRO A 138 -2.52 14.73 10.22
N GLY A 139 -1.60 13.78 10.21
CA GLY A 139 -1.86 12.42 10.69
C GLY A 139 -2.54 11.49 9.69
N VAL A 140 -2.98 12.01 8.53
CA VAL A 140 -3.54 11.19 7.44
C VAL A 140 -2.49 10.85 6.41
N TYR A 141 -2.44 9.57 6.08
CA TYR A 141 -1.55 8.98 5.07
C TYR A 141 -2.37 8.13 4.12
N ASP A 142 -2.08 8.16 2.84
CA ASP A 142 -2.76 7.33 1.85
C ASP A 142 -1.79 6.70 0.84
N ASP A 143 -2.24 5.66 0.17
CA ASP A 143 -1.53 5.03 -0.95
C ASP A 143 -2.51 4.77 -2.09
N PRO A 144 -2.65 5.72 -3.01
CA PRO A 144 -3.52 5.57 -4.16
C PRO A 144 -2.86 4.75 -5.26
N GLY A 145 -3.46 3.60 -5.57
CA GLY A 145 -3.13 2.80 -6.74
C GLY A 145 -3.69 3.42 -8.02
N ALA A 146 -2.97 3.22 -9.12
CA ALA A 146 -3.26 3.83 -10.42
C ALA A 146 -4.62 3.43 -11.02
N PHE A 147 -5.25 2.36 -10.51
CA PHE A 147 -6.51 1.80 -11.02
C PHE A 147 -7.65 1.88 -10.00
N GLY A 148 -7.54 2.75 -9.00
CA GLY A 148 -8.62 3.03 -8.05
C GLY A 148 -8.60 2.19 -6.77
N ALA A 149 -7.53 1.46 -6.50
CA ALA A 149 -7.30 0.85 -5.19
C ALA A 149 -6.65 1.88 -4.27
N ILE A 150 -7.33 2.35 -3.24
CA ILE A 150 -6.87 3.44 -2.38
C ILE A 150 -6.97 3.01 -0.94
N SER A 151 -5.84 2.95 -0.25
CA SER A 151 -5.78 2.78 1.20
C SER A 151 -5.48 4.10 1.89
N PHE A 152 -5.94 4.25 3.12
CA PHE A 152 -5.58 5.36 3.99
C PHE A 152 -5.54 4.94 5.45
N ILE A 153 -4.76 5.68 6.22
CA ILE A 153 -4.78 5.64 7.69
C ILE A 153 -4.85 7.08 8.22
N ASP A 154 -5.58 7.27 9.31
CA ASP A 154 -5.58 8.46 10.16
C ASP A 154 -5.08 8.02 11.53
N VAL A 155 -3.82 8.32 11.81
CA VAL A 155 -3.17 7.84 13.04
C VAL A 155 -3.61 8.59 14.27
N GLU A 156 -4.11 9.82 14.12
CA GLU A 156 -4.63 10.61 15.24
C GLU A 156 -5.98 10.08 15.73
N ARG A 157 -6.81 9.57 14.80
CA ARG A 157 -8.13 8.99 15.13
C ARG A 157 -8.11 7.47 15.25
N GLY A 158 -7.00 6.83 14.94
CA GLY A 158 -6.88 5.37 14.98
C GLY A 158 -7.77 4.65 13.97
N ILE A 159 -7.99 5.26 12.81
CA ILE A 159 -8.83 4.70 11.74
C ILE A 159 -8.04 4.41 10.49
N GLY A 160 -8.46 3.39 9.76
CA GLY A 160 -7.96 3.06 8.45
C GLY A 160 -9.09 2.65 7.53
N GLY A 161 -8.88 2.79 6.25
CA GLY A 161 -9.86 2.41 5.24
C GLY A 161 -9.22 1.99 3.94
N TYR A 162 -9.95 1.18 3.21
CA TYR A 162 -9.59 0.74 1.87
C TYR A 162 -10.78 0.88 0.95
N VAL A 163 -10.58 1.52 -0.18
CA VAL A 163 -11.57 1.69 -1.23
C VAL A 163 -11.00 1.07 -2.49
N ALA A 164 -11.70 0.11 -3.06
CA ALA A 164 -11.38 -0.47 -4.35
C ALA A 164 -12.43 -0.06 -5.38
N ILE A 165 -12.00 0.63 -6.41
CA ILE A 165 -12.81 1.00 -7.56
C ILE A 165 -12.11 0.38 -8.77
N ASP A 166 -12.84 -0.41 -9.53
CA ASP A 166 -12.32 -0.95 -10.79
C ASP A 166 -12.51 0.12 -11.89
N ASP A 167 -11.60 1.07 -11.94
CA ASP A 167 -11.64 2.16 -12.90
C ASP A 167 -10.43 2.09 -13.84
N TYR A 168 -10.68 1.57 -15.04
CA TYR A 168 -9.71 1.50 -16.13
C TYR A 168 -9.73 2.75 -17.02
N SER A 169 -10.62 3.70 -16.78
CA SER A 169 -10.64 4.95 -17.53
C SER A 169 -9.48 5.83 -17.07
N ARG A 170 -8.42 5.87 -17.85
CA ARG A 170 -7.27 6.75 -17.59
C ARG A 170 -7.57 8.24 -17.77
N ASP A 171 -8.74 8.55 -18.32
CA ASP A 171 -9.12 9.93 -18.63
C ASP A 171 -9.39 10.75 -17.37
N ASP A 172 -9.66 10.11 -16.24
CA ASP A 172 -9.86 10.77 -14.94
C ASP A 172 -9.28 9.98 -13.75
N ALA A 173 -8.05 9.51 -13.88
CA ALA A 173 -7.35 8.74 -12.84
C ALA A 173 -7.24 9.47 -11.48
N GLY A 174 -7.48 10.78 -11.45
CA GLY A 174 -7.51 11.58 -10.23
C GLY A 174 -8.86 11.58 -9.50
N ALA A 175 -9.96 11.20 -10.15
CA ALA A 175 -11.30 11.30 -9.56
C ALA A 175 -11.50 10.36 -8.35
N PRO A 176 -11.10 9.08 -8.39
CA PRO A 176 -11.20 8.20 -7.23
C PRO A 176 -10.37 8.71 -6.04
N VAL A 177 -9.17 9.20 -6.30
CA VAL A 177 -8.29 9.77 -5.27
C VAL A 177 -8.92 11.01 -4.64
N ALA A 178 -9.47 11.92 -5.47
CA ALA A 178 -10.17 13.10 -5.01
C ALA A 178 -11.42 12.76 -4.18
N LEU A 179 -12.18 11.75 -4.59
CA LEU A 179 -13.35 11.28 -3.85
C LEU A 179 -12.95 10.79 -2.45
N VAL A 180 -11.91 9.96 -2.36
CA VAL A 180 -11.43 9.46 -1.06
C VAL A 180 -10.91 10.60 -0.19
N ARG A 181 -10.01 11.43 -0.69
CA ARG A 181 -9.36 12.50 0.08
C ARG A 181 -10.30 13.63 0.47
N LYS A 182 -11.21 14.04 -0.42
CA LYS A 182 -12.04 15.24 -0.22
C LYS A 182 -13.45 14.94 0.29
N THR A 183 -13.88 13.68 0.26
CA THR A 183 -15.24 13.31 0.66
C THR A 183 -15.25 12.19 1.69
N ILE A 184 -14.68 11.02 1.37
CA ILE A 184 -14.82 9.84 2.22
C ILE A 184 -14.08 10.04 3.55
N ILE A 185 -12.80 10.42 3.53
CA ILE A 185 -12.02 10.64 4.75
C ILE A 185 -12.66 11.72 5.64
N PRO A 186 -12.99 12.92 5.15
CA PRO A 186 -13.65 13.94 5.97
C PRO A 186 -15.00 13.51 6.55
N LEU A 187 -15.81 12.74 5.82
CA LEU A 187 -17.07 12.22 6.35
C LEU A 187 -16.85 11.23 7.50
N ILE A 188 -15.89 10.31 7.36
CA ILE A 188 -15.54 9.36 8.42
C ILE A 188 -15.03 10.12 9.65
N GLN A 189 -14.15 11.09 9.47
CA GLN A 189 -13.63 11.94 10.53
C GLN A 189 -14.75 12.70 11.26
N ALA A 190 -15.70 13.27 10.50
CA ALA A 190 -16.84 13.98 11.09
C ALA A 190 -17.71 13.06 11.96
N VAL A 191 -17.97 11.83 11.49
CA VAL A 191 -18.73 10.84 12.26
C VAL A 191 -18.01 10.47 13.56
N ILE A 192 -16.72 10.25 13.50
CA ILE A 192 -15.89 9.88 14.67
C ILE A 192 -15.79 11.04 15.67
N ASP A 193 -15.61 12.26 15.16
CA ASP A 193 -15.53 13.47 15.98
C ASP A 193 -16.89 13.93 16.53
N GLY A 194 -17.99 13.25 16.18
CA GLY A 194 -19.35 13.59 16.62
C GLY A 194 -19.92 14.86 16.01
N ARG A 195 -19.53 15.15 14.77
CA ARG A 195 -19.94 16.34 14.01
C ARG A 195 -20.89 16.00 12.86
#